data_d4d92727f8e79f4fb1e2f3995461eb65
#
_entry.id   d4d92727f8e79f4fb1e2f3995461eb65
#
_cell.length_a   1.000
_cell.length_b   1.000
_cell.length_c   1.000
_cell.angle_alpha   90.00
_cell.angle_beta   90.00
_cell.angle_gamma   90.00
#
_symmetry.space_group_name_H-M   'P 1'
#
loop_
_entity.id
_entity.type
_entity.pdbx_description
1 polymer ?
#
loop_
_entity_poly.entity_id
_entity_poly.type
_entity_poly.pdbx_seq_one_letter_code
_entity_poly.pdbx_strand_id
1 'polypeptide(L)'
;MRAQGLGGRLLFNTSKQAVNPGVNFGPYGLPKATTLFLMRQYAVDHGKDGITSNAVNADRIRSGLLTDDMIAARSRARALSADDYMSGNLLGEEVTAEDVAKAFVDLALSPKTTAAVITVDGGNIAAALR
;
A
#
# COMPACT_ATOMS: atom_id res chain seq x y z
N MET A 1 -4.00 22.03 7.95
CA MET A 1 -5.17 21.37 8.58
C MET A 1 -5.41 21.89 9.99
N ARG A 2 -4.49 21.75 10.98
CA ARG A 2 -4.72 22.22 12.36
C ARG A 2 -5.06 23.71 12.42
N ALA A 3 -4.26 24.58 11.83
CA ALA A 3 -4.49 26.03 11.82
C ALA A 3 -5.83 26.45 11.17
N GLN A 4 -6.39 25.61 10.31
CA GLN A 4 -7.68 25.88 9.64
C GLN A 4 -8.89 25.44 10.50
N GLY A 5 -8.69 24.53 11.46
CA GLY A 5 -9.76 24.01 12.34
C GLY A 5 -10.82 23.14 11.62
N LEU A 6 -10.57 22.74 10.38
CA LEU A 6 -11.54 22.01 9.55
C LEU A 6 -11.37 20.48 9.59
N GLY A 7 -10.36 20.01 10.32
CA GLY A 7 -9.96 18.60 10.25
C GLY A 7 -9.29 18.26 8.93
N GLY A 8 -9.27 16.98 8.56
CA GLY A 8 -8.69 16.54 7.28
C GLY A 8 -8.42 15.05 7.19
N ARG A 9 -7.84 14.64 6.05
CA ARG A 9 -7.48 13.26 5.76
C ARG A 9 -6.01 13.21 5.33
N LEU A 10 -5.22 12.40 6.02
CA LEU A 10 -3.87 12.02 5.63
C LEU A 10 -3.93 10.58 5.09
N LEU A 11 -3.55 10.40 3.84
CA LEU A 11 -3.60 9.12 3.15
C LEU A 11 -2.21 8.76 2.64
N PHE A 12 -1.72 7.60 3.03
CA PHE A 12 -0.36 7.16 2.75
C PHE A 12 -0.37 5.94 1.84
N ASN A 13 0.45 5.99 0.79
CA ASN A 13 0.72 4.83 -0.04
C ASN A 13 1.92 4.06 0.51
N THR A 14 1.69 2.89 1.05
CA THR A 14 2.74 2.00 1.55
C THR A 14 2.99 0.84 0.58
N SER A 15 3.51 -0.26 1.06
CA SER A 15 3.81 -1.44 0.27
C SER A 15 3.86 -2.66 1.19
N LYS A 16 3.66 -3.86 0.65
CA LYS A 16 3.93 -5.09 1.39
C LYS A 16 5.35 -5.12 1.99
N GLN A 17 6.31 -4.46 1.35
CA GLN A 17 7.69 -4.35 1.83
C GLN A 17 7.82 -3.58 3.15
N ALA A 18 6.78 -2.83 3.55
CA ALA A 18 6.73 -2.18 4.87
C ALA A 18 6.56 -3.16 6.03
N VAL A 19 6.01 -4.34 5.77
CA VAL A 19 5.64 -5.34 6.79
C VAL A 19 6.26 -6.71 6.54
N ASN A 20 6.54 -7.04 5.29
CA ASN A 20 7.09 -8.34 4.89
C ASN A 20 8.23 -8.13 3.89
N PRO A 21 9.47 -7.96 4.38
CA PRO A 21 10.61 -7.60 3.53
C PRO A 21 10.99 -8.74 2.58
N GLY A 22 11.22 -8.39 1.33
CA GLY A 22 11.81 -9.29 0.34
C GLY A 22 13.33 -9.20 0.31
N VAL A 23 13.97 -10.20 -0.30
CA VAL A 23 15.43 -10.23 -0.49
C VAL A 23 15.86 -9.02 -1.34
N ASN A 24 16.88 -8.30 -0.88
CA ASN A 24 17.44 -7.10 -1.53
C ASN A 24 16.49 -5.89 -1.63
N PHE A 25 15.38 -5.86 -0.88
CA PHE A 25 14.44 -4.73 -0.86
C PHE A 25 14.65 -3.76 0.30
N GLY A 26 15.72 -3.89 1.09
CA GLY A 26 15.99 -3.02 2.24
C GLY A 26 15.90 -1.52 1.94
N PRO A 27 16.58 -0.99 0.90
CA PRO A 27 16.52 0.43 0.56
C PRO A 27 15.13 0.95 0.19
N TYR A 28 14.25 0.08 -0.33
CA TYR A 28 12.85 0.40 -0.62
C TYR A 28 11.92 0.14 0.58
N GLY A 29 12.12 -0.98 1.27
CA GLY A 29 11.25 -1.42 2.37
C GLY A 29 11.34 -0.51 3.59
N LEU A 30 12.56 -0.08 3.96
CA LEU A 30 12.78 0.76 5.14
C LEU A 30 11.99 2.09 5.11
N PRO A 31 12.06 2.93 4.06
CA PRO A 31 11.22 4.12 3.99
C PRO A 31 9.72 3.79 3.98
N LYS A 32 9.29 2.66 3.41
CA LYS A 32 7.89 2.24 3.44
C LYS A 32 7.44 1.84 4.85
N ALA A 33 8.28 1.17 5.62
CA ALA A 33 8.03 0.86 7.03
C ALA A 33 7.95 2.15 7.88
N THR A 34 8.87 3.09 7.63
CA THR A 34 8.84 4.42 8.27
C THR A 34 7.55 5.18 7.93
N THR A 35 7.12 5.14 6.67
CA THR A 35 5.84 5.75 6.25
C THR A 35 4.65 5.14 6.99
N LEU A 36 4.64 3.83 7.17
CA LEU A 36 3.58 3.12 7.90
C LEU A 36 3.56 3.51 9.40
N PHE A 37 4.74 3.63 10.01
CA PHE A 37 4.85 4.13 11.38
C PHE A 37 4.36 5.59 11.50
N LEU A 38 4.82 6.46 10.60
CA LEU A 38 4.45 7.87 10.58
C LEU A 38 2.93 8.07 10.42
N MET A 39 2.29 7.26 9.59
CA MET A 39 0.84 7.26 9.43
C MET A 39 0.13 7.03 10.79
N ARG A 40 0.58 6.03 11.56
CA ARG A 40 0.02 5.74 12.89
C ARG A 40 0.33 6.85 13.88
N GLN A 41 1.54 7.42 13.83
CA GLN A 41 1.93 8.53 14.68
C GLN A 41 1.02 9.76 14.46
N TYR A 42 0.74 10.10 13.20
CA TYR A 42 -0.19 11.21 12.91
C TYR A 42 -1.62 10.93 13.37
N ALA A 43 -2.08 9.69 13.33
CA ALA A 43 -3.39 9.33 13.88
C ALA A 43 -3.46 9.58 15.38
N VAL A 44 -2.39 9.24 16.12
CA VAL A 44 -2.29 9.47 17.58
C VAL A 44 -2.20 10.96 17.88
N ASP A 45 -1.34 11.68 17.18
CA ASP A 45 -1.04 13.08 17.49
C ASP A 45 -2.19 14.04 17.13
N HIS A 46 -2.96 13.70 16.07
CA HIS A 46 -3.90 14.65 15.45
C HIS A 46 -5.35 14.17 15.35
N GLY A 47 -5.65 13.00 15.88
CA GLY A 47 -7.04 12.49 15.87
C GLY A 47 -8.03 13.45 16.55
N LYS A 48 -7.63 14.08 17.68
CA LYS A 48 -8.44 15.06 18.41
C LYS A 48 -8.64 16.37 17.64
N ASP A 49 -7.78 16.67 16.66
CA ASP A 49 -7.92 17.81 15.76
C ASP A 49 -8.89 17.51 14.59
N GLY A 50 -9.57 16.36 14.60
CA GLY A 50 -10.46 15.93 13.50
C GLY A 50 -9.70 15.48 12.25
N ILE A 51 -8.41 15.13 12.39
CA ILE A 51 -7.57 14.66 11.28
C ILE A 51 -7.46 13.13 11.37
N THR A 52 -7.92 12.42 10.34
CA THR A 52 -7.68 10.99 10.22
C THR A 52 -6.41 10.72 9.44
N SER A 53 -5.73 9.62 9.75
CA SER A 53 -4.49 9.21 9.11
C SER A 53 -4.55 7.70 8.82
N ASN A 54 -4.52 7.33 7.54
CA ASN A 54 -4.71 5.95 7.09
C ASN A 54 -3.73 5.62 5.96
N ALA A 55 -3.56 4.33 5.68
CA ALA A 55 -2.69 3.86 4.62
C ALA A 55 -3.38 2.83 3.71
N VAL A 56 -2.97 2.81 2.46
CA VAL A 56 -3.22 1.70 1.53
C VAL A 56 -1.91 0.96 1.31
N ASN A 57 -1.94 -0.34 1.46
CA ASN A 57 -0.83 -1.26 1.21
C ASN A 57 -1.13 -2.04 -0.08
N ALA A 58 -0.33 -1.82 -1.12
CA ALA A 58 -0.50 -2.48 -2.41
C ALA A 58 0.71 -3.35 -2.77
N ASP A 59 0.50 -4.32 -3.65
CA ASP A 59 1.57 -5.14 -4.23
C ASP A 59 1.38 -5.31 -5.73
N ARG A 60 2.48 -5.24 -6.50
CA ARG A 60 2.56 -5.52 -7.95
C ARG A 60 1.58 -4.71 -8.80
N ILE A 61 1.58 -3.40 -8.65
CA ILE A 61 0.76 -2.51 -9.49
C ILE A 61 1.60 -2.01 -10.66
N ARG A 62 1.12 -2.20 -11.92
CA ARG A 62 1.74 -1.59 -13.10
C ARG A 62 1.78 -0.08 -12.97
N SER A 63 2.94 0.51 -13.13
CA SER A 63 3.16 1.94 -12.91
C SER A 63 4.50 2.35 -13.46
N GLY A 64 4.85 3.63 -13.37
CA GLY A 64 6.19 4.10 -13.67
C GLY A 64 7.29 3.50 -12.76
N LEU A 65 6.91 2.93 -11.60
CA LEU A 65 7.83 2.23 -10.70
C LEU A 65 7.96 0.74 -11.03
N LEU A 66 6.87 0.09 -11.42
CA LEU A 66 6.85 -1.32 -11.86
C LEU A 66 6.50 -1.36 -13.34
N THR A 67 7.52 -1.15 -14.16
CA THR A 67 7.41 -1.12 -15.62
C THR A 67 7.31 -2.53 -16.21
N ASP A 68 6.87 -2.62 -17.46
CA ASP A 68 6.79 -3.91 -18.18
C ASP A 68 8.15 -4.61 -18.28
N ASP A 69 9.24 -3.86 -18.47
CA ASP A 69 10.60 -4.43 -18.46
C ASP A 69 10.96 -5.04 -17.10
N MET A 70 10.59 -4.37 -16.00
CA MET A 70 10.80 -4.89 -14.65
C MET A 70 9.93 -6.13 -14.39
N ILE A 71 8.69 -6.15 -14.85
CA ILE A 71 7.79 -7.31 -14.76
C ILE A 71 8.42 -8.47 -15.51
N ALA A 72 8.84 -8.27 -16.77
CA ALA A 72 9.48 -9.29 -17.58
C ALA A 72 10.77 -9.82 -16.94
N ALA A 73 11.60 -8.98 -16.35
CA ALA A 73 12.80 -9.39 -15.66
C ALA A 73 12.50 -10.22 -14.39
N ARG A 74 11.51 -9.78 -13.59
CA ARG A 74 11.13 -10.43 -12.34
C ARG A 74 10.38 -11.74 -12.54
N SER A 75 9.55 -11.84 -13.58
CA SER A 75 8.85 -13.08 -13.95
C SER A 75 9.86 -14.12 -14.43
N ARG A 76 10.78 -13.76 -15.33
CA ARG A 76 11.87 -14.66 -15.77
C ARG A 76 12.71 -15.19 -14.61
N ALA A 77 13.09 -14.32 -13.66
CA ALA A 77 13.87 -14.71 -12.49
C ALA A 77 13.15 -15.72 -11.57
N ARG A 78 11.84 -15.91 -11.76
CA ARG A 78 10.99 -16.86 -11.02
C ARG A 78 10.46 -18.02 -11.87
N ALA A 79 10.90 -18.12 -13.12
CA ALA A 79 10.40 -19.06 -14.10
C ALA A 79 8.86 -19.00 -14.27
N LEU A 80 8.31 -17.77 -14.27
CA LEU A 80 6.89 -17.49 -14.46
C LEU A 80 6.67 -16.69 -15.75
N SER A 81 5.46 -16.77 -16.31
CA SER A 81 4.99 -15.78 -17.28
C SER A 81 4.79 -14.41 -16.60
N ALA A 82 4.67 -13.32 -17.38
CA ALA A 82 4.34 -12.02 -16.85
C ALA A 82 2.95 -12.03 -16.17
N ASP A 83 1.99 -12.71 -16.79
CA ASP A 83 0.62 -12.84 -16.30
C ASP A 83 0.57 -13.63 -14.99
N ASP A 84 1.23 -14.79 -14.91
CA ASP A 84 1.32 -15.57 -13.67
C ASP A 84 2.04 -14.80 -12.56
N TYR A 85 3.04 -13.98 -12.92
CA TYR A 85 3.71 -13.12 -11.93
C TYR A 85 2.79 -12.04 -11.39
N MET A 86 1.99 -11.39 -12.24
CA MET A 86 1.10 -10.30 -11.84
C MET A 86 -0.17 -10.80 -11.14
N SER A 87 -0.72 -11.95 -11.57
CA SER A 87 -1.91 -12.57 -10.98
C SER A 87 -1.63 -13.56 -9.85
N GLY A 88 -0.38 -13.66 -9.39
CA GLY A 88 0.05 -14.59 -8.33
C GLY A 88 -0.46 -14.22 -6.94
N ASN A 89 -1.78 -14.21 -6.76
CA ASN A 89 -2.52 -13.92 -5.54
C ASN A 89 -3.72 -14.88 -5.40
N LEU A 90 -4.53 -14.77 -4.34
CA LEU A 90 -5.66 -15.67 -4.11
C LEU A 90 -6.81 -15.51 -5.11
N LEU A 91 -6.99 -14.32 -5.68
CA LEU A 91 -8.02 -14.06 -6.69
C LEU A 91 -7.62 -14.59 -8.07
N GLY A 92 -6.32 -14.82 -8.31
CA GLY A 92 -5.80 -15.22 -9.62
C GLY A 92 -5.90 -14.13 -10.68
N GLU A 93 -5.99 -12.86 -10.25
CA GLU A 93 -6.19 -11.70 -11.12
C GLU A 93 -5.14 -10.62 -10.84
N GLU A 94 -4.80 -9.84 -11.87
CA GLU A 94 -3.95 -8.66 -11.70
C GLU A 94 -4.69 -7.57 -10.94
N VAL A 95 -4.03 -6.99 -9.94
CA VAL A 95 -4.54 -5.83 -9.20
C VAL A 95 -4.13 -4.55 -9.95
N THR A 96 -5.08 -3.69 -10.20
CA THR A 96 -4.90 -2.47 -10.98
C THR A 96 -4.69 -1.22 -10.13
N ALA A 97 -4.27 -0.14 -10.78
CA ALA A 97 -4.16 1.18 -10.12
C ALA A 97 -5.54 1.70 -9.69
N GLU A 98 -6.60 1.37 -10.44
CA GLU A 98 -7.99 1.71 -10.13
C GLU A 98 -8.47 1.06 -8.84
N ASP A 99 -8.11 -0.21 -8.60
CA ASP A 99 -8.45 -0.92 -7.35
C ASP A 99 -7.82 -0.22 -6.15
N VAL A 100 -6.56 0.19 -6.29
CA VAL A 100 -5.85 0.94 -5.24
C VAL A 100 -6.46 2.33 -5.04
N ALA A 101 -6.79 3.03 -6.12
CA ALA A 101 -7.40 4.36 -6.08
C ALA A 101 -8.77 4.33 -5.37
N LYS A 102 -9.57 3.30 -5.62
CA LYS A 102 -10.85 3.09 -4.94
C LYS A 102 -10.69 2.98 -3.43
N ALA A 103 -9.72 2.22 -2.94
CA ALA A 103 -9.44 2.11 -1.51
C ALA A 103 -9.04 3.47 -0.90
N PHE A 104 -8.30 4.31 -1.63
CA PHE A 104 -7.99 5.68 -1.18
C PHE A 104 -9.25 6.54 -1.08
N VAL A 105 -10.16 6.46 -2.06
CA VAL A 105 -11.44 7.19 -2.04
C VAL A 105 -12.29 6.74 -0.85
N ASP A 106 -12.40 5.44 -0.61
CA ASP A 106 -13.17 4.89 0.51
C ASP A 106 -12.63 5.40 1.86
N LEU A 107 -11.31 5.42 2.04
CA LEU A 107 -10.67 5.99 3.24
C LEU A 107 -10.89 7.50 3.36
N ALA A 108 -10.86 8.24 2.25
CA ALA A 108 -11.11 9.68 2.25
C ALA A 108 -12.54 10.01 2.71
N LEU A 109 -13.50 9.17 2.33
CA LEU A 109 -14.92 9.31 2.65
C LEU A 109 -15.30 8.74 4.02
N SER A 110 -14.39 8.05 4.72
CA SER A 110 -14.64 7.38 6.00
C SER A 110 -14.23 8.27 7.20
N PRO A 111 -15.12 9.10 7.75
CA PRO A 111 -14.75 10.12 8.75
C PRO A 111 -14.41 9.56 10.12
N LYS A 112 -14.74 8.31 10.39
CA LYS A 112 -14.49 7.63 11.68
C LYS A 112 -13.42 6.54 11.60
N THR A 113 -12.71 6.44 10.45
CA THR A 113 -11.61 5.49 10.27
C THR A 113 -10.29 6.23 10.38
N THR A 114 -9.44 5.81 11.32
CA THR A 114 -8.08 6.32 11.51
C THR A 114 -7.14 5.21 11.98
N ALA A 115 -5.85 5.34 11.75
CA ALA A 115 -4.81 4.34 12.00
C ALA A 115 -5.03 3.01 11.26
N ALA A 116 -5.92 2.98 10.27
CA ALA A 116 -6.23 1.79 9.49
C ALA A 116 -5.25 1.61 8.31
N VAL A 117 -5.04 0.34 7.96
CA VAL A 117 -4.31 -0.07 6.76
C VAL A 117 -5.23 -0.97 5.94
N ILE A 118 -5.56 -0.54 4.72
CA ILE A 118 -6.27 -1.37 3.76
C ILE A 118 -5.23 -2.02 2.84
N THR A 119 -5.28 -3.34 2.72
CA THR A 119 -4.42 -4.06 1.79
C THR A 119 -5.18 -4.35 0.50
N VAL A 120 -4.59 -3.97 -0.64
CA VAL A 120 -5.12 -4.18 -1.99
C VAL A 120 -4.06 -4.93 -2.79
N ASP A 121 -4.11 -6.27 -2.73
CA ASP A 121 -3.10 -7.15 -3.31
C ASP A 121 -3.68 -8.48 -3.84
N GLY A 122 -5.00 -8.57 -3.96
CA GLY A 122 -5.70 -9.79 -4.37
C GLY A 122 -5.57 -10.96 -3.39
N GLY A 123 -5.15 -10.70 -2.15
CA GLY A 123 -4.88 -11.74 -1.15
C GLY A 123 -3.51 -12.39 -1.37
N ASN A 124 -2.46 -11.62 -1.55
CA ASN A 124 -1.10 -12.15 -1.59
C ASN A 124 -0.66 -12.62 -0.20
N ILE A 125 -0.78 -13.93 0.07
CA ILE A 125 -0.48 -14.54 1.38
C ILE A 125 0.97 -14.27 1.82
N ALA A 126 1.92 -14.19 0.88
CA ALA A 126 3.31 -13.86 1.19
C ALA A 126 3.47 -12.42 1.72
N ALA A 127 2.47 -11.57 1.54
CA ALA A 127 2.42 -10.20 2.06
C ALA A 127 1.56 -10.07 3.32
N ALA A 128 0.96 -11.15 3.81
CA ALA A 128 0.14 -11.11 5.01
C ALA A 128 0.95 -10.65 6.23
N LEU A 129 0.31 -9.84 7.06
CA LEU A 129 0.85 -9.47 8.37
C LEU A 129 0.97 -10.72 9.23
N ARG A 130 2.14 -10.91 9.82
CA ARG A 130 2.42 -11.99 10.78
C ARG A 130 2.68 -11.40 12.14
#